data_5650b6c089a47eeafe414fd82ef996ae
#
_entry.id   5650b6c089a47eeafe414fd82ef996ae
#
_cell.length_a   1.000
_cell.length_b   1.000
_cell.length_c   1.000
_cell.angle_alpha   90.00
_cell.angle_beta   90.00
_cell.angle_gamma   90.00
#
_symmetry.space_group_name_H-M   'P 1'
#
loop_
_entity.id
_entity.type
_entity.pdbx_description
1 polymer ?
#
loop_
_entity_poly.entity_id
_entity_poly.type
_entity_poly.pdbx_seq_one_letter_code
_entity_poly.pdbx_strand_id
1 'polypeptide(L)'
;ILQLKDSAPPREVSGVWYQARKKVGDMRATLPAGVIGPVFNDDFGDVYGTIYALSADGFSDEELREAADRVRERLLRIKDVAKVEIFGAQPEKLFVEVSHRRLATLGLDFNQVITQMASQNAVEGAGQLDAGSENLQVRIGGQFRSVKQLEDFPIRGFNPATGQATQLRLSDIGTVTRGKVDPPQVKVRHDGREVIAL
;
A
#
# COMPACT_ATOMS: atom_id res chain seq x y z
N ILE A 1 -9.56 9.43 24.73
CA ILE A 1 -10.69 8.68 24.17
C ILE A 1 -11.93 9.54 24.30
N LEU A 2 -12.65 9.75 23.19
CA LEU A 2 -13.96 10.41 23.15
C LEU A 2 -15.03 9.30 23.09
N GLN A 3 -16.04 9.43 23.95
CA GLN A 3 -17.17 8.51 23.97
C GLN A 3 -18.46 9.31 23.88
N LEU A 4 -19.35 8.91 23.00
CA LEU A 4 -20.68 9.49 22.90
C LEU A 4 -21.54 9.03 24.10
N LYS A 5 -22.46 9.87 24.49
CA LYS A 5 -23.48 9.49 25.48
C LYS A 5 -24.44 8.50 24.84
N ASP A 6 -24.90 7.50 25.60
CA ASP A 6 -25.87 6.50 25.15
C ASP A 6 -27.22 7.11 24.74
N SER A 7 -27.48 8.32 25.20
CA SER A 7 -28.68 9.09 24.85
C SER A 7 -28.58 9.81 23.50
N ALA A 8 -27.44 9.72 22.78
CA ALA A 8 -27.30 10.37 21.49
C ALA A 8 -28.22 9.72 20.44
N PRO A 9 -29.03 10.50 19.70
CA PRO A 9 -29.91 9.94 18.68
C PRO A 9 -29.07 9.23 17.58
N PRO A 10 -29.39 7.99 17.18
CA PRO A 10 -28.62 7.24 16.18
C PRO A 10 -28.40 8.00 14.86
N ARG A 11 -29.38 8.81 14.45
CA ARG A 11 -29.29 9.61 13.22
C ARG A 11 -28.26 10.75 13.29
N GLU A 12 -27.88 11.19 14.47
CA GLU A 12 -26.96 12.30 14.69
C GLU A 12 -25.52 11.83 14.96
N VAL A 13 -25.32 10.55 15.23
CA VAL A 13 -24.02 9.96 15.63
C VAL A 13 -22.93 10.28 14.61
N SER A 14 -23.19 10.06 13.31
CA SER A 14 -22.21 10.36 12.25
C SER A 14 -21.87 11.85 12.17
N GLY A 15 -22.87 12.73 12.35
CA GLY A 15 -22.67 14.17 12.39
C GLY A 15 -21.83 14.62 13.59
N VAL A 16 -22.04 14.03 14.76
CA VAL A 16 -21.27 14.31 15.98
C VAL A 16 -19.81 13.87 15.80
N TRP A 17 -19.56 12.69 15.24
CA TRP A 17 -18.19 12.24 14.95
C TRP A 17 -17.50 13.13 13.92
N TYR A 18 -18.22 13.57 12.88
CA TYR A 18 -17.69 14.53 11.92
C TYR A 18 -17.27 15.84 12.59
N GLN A 19 -18.12 16.40 13.46
CA GLN A 19 -17.82 17.62 14.20
C GLN A 19 -16.66 17.45 15.17
N ALA A 20 -16.59 16.32 15.86
CA ALA A 20 -15.48 16.00 16.75
C ALA A 20 -14.15 15.96 15.97
N ARG A 21 -14.13 15.24 14.84
CA ARG A 21 -12.95 15.17 13.95
C ARG A 21 -12.52 16.53 13.46
N LYS A 22 -13.47 17.35 13.00
CA LYS A 22 -13.18 18.71 12.54
C LYS A 22 -12.55 19.55 13.64
N LYS A 23 -13.18 19.62 14.83
CA LYS A 23 -12.69 20.43 15.95
C LYS A 23 -11.30 19.99 16.43
N VAL A 24 -11.06 18.69 16.52
CA VAL A 24 -9.74 18.16 16.92
C VAL A 24 -8.71 18.37 15.80
N GLY A 25 -9.11 18.29 14.53
CA GLY A 25 -8.27 18.62 13.39
C GLY A 25 -7.83 20.10 13.39
N ASP A 26 -8.77 21.00 13.67
CA ASP A 26 -8.50 22.44 13.75
C ASP A 26 -7.51 22.78 14.87
N MET A 27 -7.54 22.02 15.96
CA MET A 27 -6.59 22.19 17.08
C MET A 27 -5.18 21.66 16.78
N ARG A 28 -4.98 20.89 15.72
CA ARG A 28 -3.70 20.23 15.43
C ARG A 28 -2.53 21.21 15.33
N ALA A 29 -2.77 22.39 14.77
CA ALA A 29 -1.76 23.46 14.64
C ALA A 29 -1.36 24.08 15.99
N THR A 30 -2.17 23.92 17.03
CA THR A 30 -1.92 24.45 18.38
C THR A 30 -1.22 23.44 19.30
N LEU A 31 -1.04 22.22 18.84
CA LEU A 31 -0.35 21.18 19.62
C LEU A 31 1.16 21.43 19.63
N PRO A 32 1.85 21.07 20.74
CA PRO A 32 3.30 21.19 20.82
C PRO A 32 4.02 20.41 19.71
N ALA A 33 5.18 20.90 19.30
CA ALA A 33 6.01 20.20 18.34
C ALA A 33 6.42 18.80 18.87
N GLY A 34 6.33 17.79 18.02
CA GLY A 34 6.65 16.40 18.38
C GLY A 34 5.44 15.55 18.82
N VAL A 35 4.23 16.13 18.94
CA VAL A 35 3.02 15.34 19.19
C VAL A 35 2.65 14.56 17.92
N ILE A 36 2.56 13.25 18.05
CA ILE A 36 2.09 12.34 16.99
C ILE A 36 0.59 12.12 17.19
N GLY A 37 -0.21 12.49 16.19
CA GLY A 37 -1.66 12.40 16.25
C GLY A 37 -2.33 13.77 16.15
N PRO A 38 -3.61 13.91 16.47
CA PRO A 38 -4.56 12.84 16.86
C PRO A 38 -4.88 11.88 15.72
N VAL A 39 -5.08 10.61 16.07
CA VAL A 39 -5.55 9.55 15.16
C VAL A 39 -7.02 9.30 15.47
N PHE A 40 -7.84 9.21 14.42
CA PHE A 40 -9.26 8.93 14.53
C PHE A 40 -9.55 7.52 14.05
N ASN A 41 -10.33 6.79 14.83
CA ASN A 41 -10.94 5.52 14.45
C ASN A 41 -12.43 5.64 14.75
N ASP A 42 -13.18 6.05 13.76
CA ASP A 42 -14.63 6.22 13.84
C ASP A 42 -15.41 5.00 13.32
N ASP A 43 -14.70 4.03 12.76
CA ASP A 43 -15.26 2.74 12.31
C ASP A 43 -15.24 1.68 13.43
N PHE A 44 -14.83 2.03 14.65
CA PHE A 44 -14.69 1.08 15.76
C PHE A 44 -15.99 0.35 16.12
N GLY A 45 -17.14 0.96 15.86
CA GLY A 45 -18.46 0.40 16.13
C GLY A 45 -19.10 -0.34 14.96
N ASP A 46 -18.42 -0.46 13.83
CA ASP A 46 -18.97 -1.15 12.67
C ASP A 46 -19.14 -2.64 12.96
N VAL A 47 -20.32 -3.16 12.69
CA VAL A 47 -20.65 -4.57 12.83
C VAL A 47 -20.97 -5.16 11.47
N TYR A 48 -20.29 -6.25 11.13
CA TYR A 48 -20.55 -6.98 9.90
C TYR A 48 -21.63 -8.04 10.14
N GLY A 49 -22.75 -7.94 9.42
CA GLY A 49 -23.89 -8.86 9.57
C GLY A 49 -23.64 -10.23 8.93
N THR A 50 -22.72 -10.31 7.97
CA THR A 50 -22.40 -11.54 7.25
C THR A 50 -20.91 -11.57 6.92
N ILE A 51 -20.30 -12.74 7.06
CA ILE A 51 -18.91 -13.00 6.69
C ILE A 51 -18.88 -14.18 5.74
N TYR A 52 -18.32 -13.98 4.55
CA TYR A 52 -18.10 -15.03 3.57
C TYR A 52 -16.64 -15.43 3.56
N ALA A 53 -16.35 -16.72 3.56
CA ALA A 53 -15.01 -17.26 3.39
C ALA A 53 -14.82 -17.70 1.93
N LEU A 54 -13.86 -17.11 1.23
CA LEU A 54 -13.46 -17.53 -0.11
C LEU A 54 -12.23 -18.40 -0.02
N SER A 55 -12.33 -19.60 -0.56
CA SER A 55 -11.23 -20.54 -0.76
C SER A 55 -11.34 -21.20 -2.11
N ALA A 56 -10.22 -21.50 -2.74
CA ALA A 56 -10.20 -22.25 -3.98
C ALA A 56 -8.90 -23.07 -4.05
N ASP A 57 -9.02 -24.35 -4.41
CA ASP A 57 -7.88 -25.22 -4.61
C ASP A 57 -7.30 -24.96 -6.01
N GLY A 58 -5.97 -24.87 -6.10
CA GLY A 58 -5.26 -24.69 -7.37
C GLY A 58 -5.16 -23.23 -7.86
N PHE A 59 -5.67 -22.26 -7.10
CA PHE A 59 -5.51 -20.84 -7.39
C PHE A 59 -4.37 -20.25 -6.57
N SER A 60 -3.65 -19.31 -7.16
CA SER A 60 -2.70 -18.47 -6.41
C SER A 60 -3.46 -17.50 -5.52
N ASP A 61 -2.79 -16.97 -4.49
CA ASP A 61 -3.40 -15.97 -3.60
C ASP A 61 -3.76 -14.68 -4.34
N GLU A 62 -3.01 -14.32 -5.38
CA GLU A 62 -3.32 -13.15 -6.20
C GLU A 62 -4.60 -13.35 -7.00
N GLU A 63 -4.77 -14.51 -7.64
CA GLU A 63 -6.01 -14.85 -8.34
C GLU A 63 -7.22 -14.88 -7.40
N LEU A 64 -7.02 -15.42 -6.18
CA LEU A 64 -8.06 -15.44 -5.16
C LEU A 64 -8.39 -14.02 -4.66
N ARG A 65 -7.38 -13.17 -4.50
CA ARG A 65 -7.55 -11.76 -4.14
C ARG A 65 -8.31 -11.00 -5.22
N GLU A 66 -7.92 -11.15 -6.49
CA GLU A 66 -8.64 -10.55 -7.60
C GLU A 66 -10.10 -11.03 -7.69
N ALA A 67 -10.34 -12.31 -7.39
CA ALA A 67 -11.68 -12.84 -7.31
C ALA A 67 -12.48 -12.18 -6.17
N ALA A 68 -11.86 -12.01 -5.00
CA ALA A 68 -12.46 -11.32 -3.87
C ALA A 68 -12.80 -9.85 -4.19
N ASP A 69 -11.90 -9.14 -4.87
CA ASP A 69 -12.13 -7.75 -5.31
C ASP A 69 -13.32 -7.67 -6.28
N ARG A 70 -13.42 -8.61 -7.25
CA ARG A 70 -14.57 -8.67 -8.16
C ARG A 70 -15.89 -8.96 -7.44
N VAL A 71 -15.86 -9.85 -6.44
CA VAL A 71 -17.04 -10.16 -5.61
C VAL A 71 -17.45 -8.93 -4.80
N ARG A 72 -16.48 -8.27 -4.15
CA ARG A 72 -16.72 -7.02 -3.40
C ARG A 72 -17.38 -5.96 -4.26
N GLU A 73 -16.87 -5.70 -5.46
CA GLU A 73 -17.47 -4.73 -6.38
C GLU A 73 -18.90 -5.06 -6.74
N ARG A 74 -19.22 -6.35 -6.94
CA ARG A 74 -20.59 -6.79 -7.21
C ARG A 74 -21.50 -6.63 -6.01
N LEU A 75 -21.04 -6.98 -4.81
CA LEU A 75 -21.79 -6.83 -3.57
C LEU A 75 -22.12 -5.37 -3.28
N LEU A 76 -21.18 -4.45 -3.49
CA LEU A 76 -21.40 -3.01 -3.30
C LEU A 76 -22.43 -2.39 -4.26
N ARG A 77 -22.82 -3.10 -5.34
CA ARG A 77 -23.90 -2.66 -6.25
C ARG A 77 -25.29 -3.11 -5.79
N ILE A 78 -25.35 -3.99 -4.81
CA ILE A 78 -26.63 -4.47 -4.27
C ILE A 78 -27.21 -3.40 -3.37
N LYS A 79 -28.50 -3.14 -3.52
CA LYS A 79 -29.21 -2.19 -2.67
C LYS A 79 -29.07 -2.60 -1.20
N ASP A 80 -28.89 -1.61 -0.34
CA ASP A 80 -28.73 -1.75 1.12
C ASP A 80 -27.43 -2.41 1.60
N VAL A 81 -26.47 -2.69 0.71
CA VAL A 81 -25.09 -3.04 1.09
C VAL A 81 -24.29 -1.75 1.22
N ALA A 82 -23.98 -1.38 2.46
CA ALA A 82 -23.28 -0.14 2.76
C ALA A 82 -21.75 -0.29 2.68
N LYS A 83 -21.21 -1.45 3.11
CA LYS A 83 -19.78 -1.67 3.24
C LYS A 83 -19.44 -3.15 2.99
N VAL A 84 -18.35 -3.39 2.29
CA VAL A 84 -17.76 -4.72 2.12
C VAL A 84 -16.25 -4.58 2.31
N GLU A 85 -15.71 -5.32 3.24
CA GLU A 85 -14.27 -5.34 3.52
C GLU A 85 -13.67 -6.70 3.21
N ILE A 86 -12.39 -6.70 2.84
CA ILE A 86 -11.63 -7.91 2.55
C ILE A 86 -10.59 -8.09 3.66
N PHE A 87 -10.60 -9.26 4.29
CA PHE A 87 -9.66 -9.65 5.32
C PHE A 87 -8.89 -10.90 4.91
N GLY A 88 -7.63 -11.00 5.34
CA GLY A 88 -6.79 -12.18 5.12
C GLY A 88 -6.13 -12.23 3.75
N ALA A 89 -6.45 -11.32 2.83
CA ALA A 89 -5.72 -11.22 1.58
C ALA A 89 -4.26 -10.84 1.83
N GLN A 90 -3.33 -11.63 1.31
CA GLN A 90 -1.90 -11.38 1.45
C GLN A 90 -1.38 -10.63 0.21
N PRO A 91 -0.94 -9.37 0.35
CA PRO A 91 -0.38 -8.63 -0.78
C PRO A 91 0.96 -9.23 -1.18
N GLU A 92 1.14 -9.45 -2.48
CA GLU A 92 2.45 -9.76 -3.03
C GLU A 92 3.33 -8.51 -3.06
N LYS A 93 4.62 -8.72 -2.81
CA LYS A 93 5.65 -7.68 -2.88
C LYS A 93 6.85 -8.18 -3.67
N LEU A 94 7.57 -7.24 -4.25
CA LEU A 94 8.87 -7.49 -4.84
C LEU A 94 9.93 -7.24 -3.76
N PHE A 95 10.69 -8.28 -3.44
CA PHE A 95 11.80 -8.22 -2.50
C PHE A 95 13.10 -8.08 -3.28
N VAL A 96 13.94 -7.16 -2.85
CA VAL A 96 15.27 -6.96 -3.40
C VAL A 96 16.28 -7.27 -2.33
N GLU A 97 16.99 -8.38 -2.48
CA GLU A 97 18.08 -8.79 -1.59
C GLU A 97 19.41 -8.35 -2.20
N VAL A 98 20.07 -7.40 -1.56
CA VAL A 98 21.32 -6.84 -2.04
C VAL A 98 22.50 -7.34 -1.22
N SER A 99 23.57 -7.75 -1.89
CA SER A 99 24.78 -8.23 -1.24
C SER A 99 25.70 -7.06 -0.85
N HIS A 100 25.85 -6.80 0.44
CA HIS A 100 26.77 -5.78 0.94
C HIS A 100 28.23 -5.99 0.47
N ARG A 101 28.66 -7.25 0.33
CA ARG A 101 30.00 -7.57 -0.19
C ARG A 101 30.13 -7.14 -1.65
N ARG A 102 29.13 -7.41 -2.49
CA ARG A 102 29.14 -6.97 -3.89
C ARG A 102 29.13 -5.45 -4.01
N LEU A 103 28.28 -4.78 -3.21
CA LEU A 103 28.26 -3.32 -3.17
C LEU A 103 29.66 -2.75 -2.84
N ALA A 104 30.30 -3.25 -1.79
CA ALA A 104 31.63 -2.80 -1.39
C ALA A 104 32.68 -3.05 -2.48
N THR A 105 32.66 -4.21 -3.14
CA THR A 105 33.60 -4.54 -4.24
C THR A 105 33.42 -3.62 -5.44
N LEU A 106 32.17 -3.19 -5.71
CA LEU A 106 31.81 -2.33 -6.84
C LEU A 106 31.88 -0.83 -6.50
N GLY A 107 32.19 -0.49 -5.26
CA GLY A 107 32.24 0.90 -4.79
C GLY A 107 30.87 1.57 -4.77
N LEU A 108 29.80 0.82 -4.56
CA LEU A 108 28.43 1.30 -4.50
C LEU A 108 28.00 1.55 -3.05
N ASP A 109 27.33 2.67 -2.81
CA ASP A 109 26.69 2.96 -1.54
C ASP A 109 25.24 2.45 -1.53
N PHE A 110 24.87 1.75 -0.45
CA PHE A 110 23.54 1.16 -0.31
C PHE A 110 22.42 2.20 -0.33
N ASN A 111 22.64 3.36 0.31
CA ASN A 111 21.62 4.42 0.35
C ASN A 111 21.42 5.06 -1.02
N GLN A 112 22.50 5.17 -1.81
CA GLN A 112 22.38 5.64 -3.18
C GLN A 112 21.53 4.69 -4.05
N VAL A 113 21.70 3.38 -3.89
CA VAL A 113 20.88 2.37 -4.58
C VAL A 113 19.42 2.54 -4.21
N ILE A 114 19.10 2.63 -2.89
CA ILE A 114 17.72 2.85 -2.42
C ILE A 114 17.15 4.14 -2.98
N THR A 115 17.89 5.23 -2.95
CA THR A 115 17.43 6.54 -3.45
C THR A 115 17.13 6.49 -4.95
N GLN A 116 17.96 5.84 -5.74
CA GLN A 116 17.73 5.67 -7.18
C GLN A 116 16.47 4.84 -7.45
N MET A 117 16.28 3.74 -6.71
CA MET A 117 15.07 2.93 -6.83
C MET A 117 13.81 3.69 -6.41
N ALA A 118 13.88 4.45 -5.32
CA ALA A 118 12.76 5.24 -4.81
C ALA A 118 12.36 6.34 -5.80
N SER A 119 13.33 7.03 -6.38
CA SER A 119 13.06 8.08 -7.37
C SER A 119 12.38 7.54 -8.64
N GLN A 120 12.76 6.34 -9.08
CA GLN A 120 12.12 5.70 -10.23
C GLN A 120 10.73 5.15 -9.90
N ASN A 121 10.52 4.71 -8.66
CA ASN A 121 9.23 4.17 -8.22
C ASN A 121 8.23 5.25 -7.82
N ALA A 122 8.59 6.52 -7.92
CA ALA A 122 7.70 7.64 -7.63
C ALA A 122 6.63 7.78 -8.72
N VAL A 123 5.41 8.09 -8.28
CA VAL A 123 4.32 8.51 -9.17
C VAL A 123 4.24 10.03 -9.05
N GLU A 124 4.77 10.73 -10.02
CA GLU A 124 4.69 12.18 -10.07
C GLU A 124 3.57 12.64 -11.03
N GLY A 125 2.80 13.64 -10.60
CA GLY A 125 1.88 14.34 -11.47
C GLY A 125 2.67 15.17 -12.49
N ALA A 126 2.62 14.81 -13.78
CA ALA A 126 3.38 15.49 -14.82
C ALA A 126 2.69 16.78 -15.34
N GLY A 127 1.61 17.22 -14.68
CA GLY A 127 0.86 18.41 -15.05
C GLY A 127 -0.48 18.11 -15.71
N GLN A 128 -1.12 19.17 -16.17
CA GLN A 128 -2.39 19.13 -16.91
C GLN A 128 -2.14 19.56 -18.34
N LEU A 129 -2.64 18.80 -19.29
CA LEU A 129 -2.74 19.18 -20.68
C LEU A 129 -4.13 19.75 -20.93
N ASP A 130 -4.19 21.03 -21.29
CA ASP A 130 -5.43 21.67 -21.74
C ASP A 130 -5.68 21.28 -23.20
N ALA A 131 -6.64 20.40 -23.41
CA ALA A 131 -7.05 19.95 -24.74
C ALA A 131 -8.30 20.72 -25.24
N GLY A 132 -8.51 21.93 -24.75
CA GLY A 132 -9.58 22.85 -25.18
C GLY A 132 -10.92 22.60 -24.49
N SER A 133 -11.54 21.44 -24.59
CA SER A 133 -12.80 21.10 -23.92
C SER A 133 -12.62 20.13 -22.74
N GLU A 134 -11.43 19.52 -22.58
CA GLU A 134 -11.14 18.55 -21.53
C GLU A 134 -9.75 18.78 -20.93
N ASN A 135 -9.68 18.78 -19.61
CA ASN A 135 -8.43 18.83 -18.88
C ASN A 135 -7.92 17.40 -18.64
N LEU A 136 -6.89 17.01 -19.40
CA LEU A 136 -6.23 15.72 -19.24
C LEU A 136 -5.14 15.80 -18.16
N GLN A 137 -5.32 15.08 -17.07
CA GLN A 137 -4.26 14.87 -16.09
C GLN A 137 -3.25 13.84 -16.60
N VAL A 138 -2.04 14.28 -16.89
CA VAL A 138 -0.93 13.39 -17.24
C VAL A 138 -0.26 12.91 -15.95
N ARG A 139 -0.23 11.59 -15.74
CA ARG A 139 0.54 10.95 -14.67
C ARG A 139 1.64 10.11 -15.27
N ILE A 140 2.86 10.39 -14.91
CA ILE A 140 3.98 9.51 -15.25
C ILE A 140 4.06 8.46 -14.13
N GLY A 141 3.68 7.24 -14.46
CA GLY A 141 3.81 6.09 -13.56
C GLY A 141 5.17 5.43 -13.76
N GLY A 142 6.08 5.63 -12.81
CA GLY A 142 7.38 4.97 -12.77
C GLY A 142 7.41 3.66 -11.99
N GLN A 143 6.26 3.19 -11.48
CA GLN A 143 6.20 2.03 -10.60
C GLN A 143 6.67 0.74 -11.26
N PHE A 144 7.48 -0.01 -10.54
CA PHE A 144 7.90 -1.34 -10.98
C PHE A 144 6.71 -2.31 -10.92
N ARG A 145 6.44 -2.99 -12.05
CA ARG A 145 5.29 -3.90 -12.20
C ARG A 145 5.71 -5.37 -12.35
N SER A 146 6.98 -5.64 -12.58
CA SER A 146 7.48 -7.00 -12.77
C SER A 146 8.87 -7.19 -12.16
N VAL A 147 9.20 -8.44 -11.83
CA VAL A 147 10.54 -8.85 -11.40
C VAL A 147 11.57 -8.44 -12.45
N LYS A 148 11.30 -8.76 -13.73
CA LYS A 148 12.21 -8.45 -14.83
C LYS A 148 12.53 -6.98 -14.97
N GLN A 149 11.54 -6.11 -14.81
CA GLN A 149 11.74 -4.66 -14.86
C GLN A 149 12.64 -4.18 -13.73
N LEU A 150 12.53 -4.80 -12.55
CA LEU A 150 13.38 -4.47 -11.42
C LEU A 150 14.79 -5.03 -11.58
N GLU A 151 14.94 -6.26 -12.10
CA GLU A 151 16.23 -6.86 -12.40
C GLU A 151 17.05 -6.03 -13.40
N ASP A 152 16.38 -5.53 -14.44
CA ASP A 152 17.01 -4.72 -15.49
C ASP A 152 17.20 -3.25 -15.10
N PHE A 153 16.79 -2.86 -13.88
CA PHE A 153 16.90 -1.48 -13.43
C PHE A 153 18.36 -1.02 -13.38
N PRO A 154 18.72 0.10 -14.08
CA PRO A 154 20.08 0.60 -14.13
C PRO A 154 20.45 1.30 -12.82
N ILE A 155 21.48 0.78 -12.15
CA ILE A 155 22.12 1.38 -10.99
C ILE A 155 23.36 2.13 -11.45
N ARG A 156 23.42 3.41 -11.11
CA ARG A 156 24.59 4.25 -11.35
C ARG A 156 25.47 4.32 -10.10
N GLY A 157 26.72 4.00 -10.25
CA GLY A 157 27.71 4.08 -9.21
C GLY A 157 28.94 4.86 -9.66
N PHE A 158 29.78 5.17 -8.69
CA PHE A 158 31.06 5.79 -8.93
C PHE A 158 32.11 4.97 -8.17
N ASN A 159 33.09 4.46 -8.89
CA ASN A 159 34.19 3.75 -8.26
C ASN A 159 35.24 4.78 -7.76
N PRO A 160 35.36 4.97 -6.44
CA PRO A 160 36.28 5.98 -5.89
C PRO A 160 37.76 5.65 -6.14
N ALA A 161 38.11 4.38 -6.37
CA ALA A 161 39.46 3.95 -6.62
C ALA A 161 39.95 4.26 -8.05
N THR A 162 39.02 4.20 -9.03
CA THR A 162 39.37 4.42 -10.44
C THR A 162 38.86 5.76 -10.99
N GLY A 163 38.00 6.45 -10.24
CA GLY A 163 37.37 7.69 -10.67
C GLY A 163 36.37 7.52 -11.81
N GLN A 164 35.97 6.29 -12.12
CA GLN A 164 35.07 5.98 -13.24
C GLN A 164 33.62 5.82 -12.79
N ALA A 165 32.72 6.35 -13.59
CA ALA A 165 31.29 6.06 -13.45
C ALA A 165 30.99 4.64 -13.93
N THR A 166 30.27 3.89 -13.13
CA THR A 166 29.86 2.51 -13.47
C THR A 166 28.35 2.45 -13.56
N GLN A 167 27.85 1.79 -14.60
CA GLN A 167 26.43 1.51 -14.74
C GLN A 167 26.25 -0.01 -14.73
N LEU A 168 25.47 -0.50 -13.77
CA LEU A 168 25.19 -1.90 -13.53
C LEU A 168 23.67 -2.11 -13.55
N ARG A 169 23.24 -3.35 -13.64
CA ARG A 169 21.83 -3.71 -13.40
C ARG A 169 21.65 -4.08 -11.94
N LEU A 170 20.43 -3.94 -11.44
CA LEU A 170 20.11 -4.38 -10.09
C LEU A 170 20.40 -5.89 -9.90
N SER A 171 20.17 -6.71 -10.94
CA SER A 171 20.52 -8.13 -10.96
C SER A 171 22.01 -8.41 -10.77
N ASP A 172 22.91 -7.47 -11.08
CA ASP A 172 24.35 -7.65 -10.90
C ASP A 172 24.75 -7.51 -9.42
N ILE A 173 23.97 -6.81 -8.61
CA ILE A 173 24.26 -6.52 -7.20
C ILE A 173 23.35 -7.27 -6.21
N GLY A 174 22.23 -7.80 -6.67
CA GLY A 174 21.24 -8.46 -5.83
C GLY A 174 20.37 -9.45 -6.57
N THR A 175 19.42 -10.00 -5.84
CA THR A 175 18.39 -10.90 -6.35
C THR A 175 17.03 -10.28 -6.15
N VAL A 176 16.17 -10.37 -7.15
CA VAL A 176 14.78 -9.91 -7.08
C VAL A 176 13.85 -11.10 -7.02
N THR A 177 13.03 -11.16 -5.99
CA THR A 177 12.04 -12.23 -5.82
C THR A 177 10.65 -11.63 -5.59
N ARG A 178 9.64 -12.35 -6.06
CA ARG A 178 8.26 -12.05 -5.74
C ARG A 178 7.82 -12.94 -4.60
N GLY A 179 7.20 -12.38 -3.60
CA GLY A 179 6.77 -13.13 -2.43
C GLY A 179 5.74 -12.39 -1.61
N LYS A 180 5.25 -13.04 -0.58
CA LYS A 180 4.33 -12.47 0.41
C LYS A 180 5.11 -11.90 1.57
N VAL A 181 4.48 -10.96 2.28
CA VAL A 181 5.03 -10.45 3.55
C VAL A 181 4.99 -11.58 4.60
N ASP A 182 6.14 -11.87 5.20
CA ASP A 182 6.27 -12.82 6.30
C ASP A 182 6.90 -12.12 7.51
N PRO A 183 6.27 -12.13 8.68
CA PRO A 183 4.97 -12.71 8.99
C PRO A 183 3.81 -11.91 8.36
N PRO A 184 2.70 -12.58 7.99
CA PRO A 184 1.52 -11.92 7.47
C PRO A 184 0.86 -11.07 8.56
N GLN A 185 0.35 -9.90 8.16
CA GLN A 185 -0.28 -8.96 9.12
C GLN A 185 -1.62 -9.49 9.66
N VAL A 186 -2.44 -10.03 8.78
CA VAL A 186 -3.74 -10.58 9.11
C VAL A 186 -3.93 -11.91 8.37
N LYS A 187 -4.32 -12.94 9.11
CA LYS A 187 -4.73 -14.24 8.57
C LYS A 187 -6.13 -14.56 8.99
N VAL A 188 -6.94 -15.02 8.04
CA VAL A 188 -8.25 -15.59 8.32
C VAL A 188 -8.23 -17.07 8.00
N ARG A 189 -8.83 -17.87 8.86
CA ARG A 189 -8.93 -19.32 8.70
C ARG A 189 -10.38 -19.76 8.86
N HIS A 190 -10.79 -20.65 7.99
CA HIS A 190 -12.06 -21.36 8.07
C HIS A 190 -11.76 -22.86 7.91
N ASP A 191 -12.24 -23.67 8.85
CA ASP A 191 -11.96 -25.12 8.93
C ASP A 191 -10.47 -25.48 8.83
N GLY A 192 -9.60 -24.68 9.49
CA GLY A 192 -8.14 -24.88 9.50
C GLY A 192 -7.40 -24.42 8.22
N ARG A 193 -8.11 -24.03 7.17
CA ARG A 193 -7.53 -23.55 5.90
C ARG A 193 -7.44 -22.03 5.88
N GLU A 194 -6.42 -21.50 5.24
CA GLU A 194 -6.32 -20.06 4.99
C GLU A 194 -7.35 -19.66 3.93
N VAL A 195 -8.10 -18.59 4.21
CA VAL A 195 -9.16 -18.07 3.35
C VAL A 195 -9.11 -16.57 3.29
N ILE A 196 -9.71 -16.01 2.25
CA ILE A 196 -10.03 -14.58 2.21
C ILE A 196 -11.46 -14.41 2.70
N ALA A 197 -11.66 -13.54 3.70
CA ALA A 197 -12.98 -13.19 4.20
C ALA A 197 -13.47 -11.89 3.58
N LEU A 198 -14.76 -11.85 3.27
CA LEU A 198 -15.52 -10.70 2.80
C LEU A 198 -16.65 -10.40 3.77
#